data_b42e6897ffd3676e243d76a9fc072c50
#
_entry.id   b42e6897ffd3676e243d76a9fc072c50
#
_cell.length_a   1.000
_cell.length_b   1.000
_cell.length_c   1.000
_cell.angle_alpha   90.00
_cell.angle_beta   90.00
_cell.angle_gamma   90.00
#
_symmetry.space_group_name_H-M   'P 1'
#
loop_
_entity.id
_entity.type
_entity.pdbx_description
1 polymer ?
#
loop_
_entity_poly.entity_id
_entity_poly.type
_entity_poly.pdbx_seq_one_letter_code
_entity_poly.pdbx_strand_id
1 'polypeptide(L)'
;MSHTPDNKWTKQMGSDHGGTKVGMSIRWPKGIKSKGELRTQFSHVIDVAPTILEAAGLPEPKIVNGIEQRPMDGTSMLYSFNDGKAKEKHTTQYFEMFGNRAIYQDGWYARTIHRAPWEPTPRRPLAEDIWELYEVGKDFSLVNDLSKEHPEKLKELQALFMKEAEKNHVLPIDDRVFERMIAENVGRPTLLGSRTSLTLAEGMTGMTENVFLNIKNKSKTITAEVIVPEGKAANGIIIAQGGRFGGWALYVKNGIPAYDYNFIGMERFTVLSSEKVKPGKHTIKFDFAYDGGGVGKGGMGVLYIDGKQVGQGRIERTQSGIFSADETADIGIDLATPVVETIGSEHKSKFNGNIPKLLLEVK
;
A
#
# COMPACT_ATOMS: atom_id res chain seq x y z
N MET A 1 -1.22 -9.57 15.70
CA MET A 1 -1.31 -10.76 14.85
C MET A 1 -0.96 -11.95 15.72
N SER A 2 -1.90 -12.88 15.96
CA SER A 2 -1.62 -14.11 16.69
C SER A 2 -0.88 -15.06 15.75
N HIS A 3 0.42 -15.18 15.91
CA HIS A 3 1.13 -16.32 15.36
C HIS A 3 0.76 -17.53 16.22
N THR A 4 0.09 -18.53 15.63
CA THR A 4 0.04 -19.83 16.27
C THR A 4 1.46 -20.40 16.21
N PRO A 5 2.07 -20.82 17.34
CA PRO A 5 3.47 -21.25 17.38
C PRO A 5 3.80 -22.43 16.46
N ASP A 6 2.78 -23.13 15.98
CA ASP A 6 2.92 -24.36 15.20
C ASP A 6 2.90 -24.15 13.67
N ASN A 7 2.67 -22.93 13.18
CA ASN A 7 2.69 -22.66 11.74
C ASN A 7 4.08 -22.23 11.28
N LYS A 8 4.55 -22.83 10.18
CA LYS A 8 5.72 -22.36 9.44
C LYS A 8 5.40 -21.02 8.77
N TRP A 9 6.41 -20.20 8.57
CA TRP A 9 6.35 -18.93 7.87
C TRP A 9 5.48 -17.86 8.55
N THR A 10 5.40 -16.69 7.94
CA THR A 10 4.73 -15.51 8.50
C THR A 10 4.05 -14.68 7.40
N LYS A 11 3.68 -13.44 7.71
CA LYS A 11 3.15 -12.45 6.78
C LYS A 11 3.87 -12.47 5.42
N GLN A 12 3.12 -12.29 4.34
CA GLN A 12 3.52 -12.32 2.92
C GLN A 12 3.72 -13.74 2.33
N MET A 13 3.62 -14.78 3.12
CA MET A 13 3.64 -16.14 2.59
C MET A 13 2.21 -16.58 2.22
N GLY A 14 1.75 -16.16 1.03
CA GLY A 14 0.40 -16.48 0.53
C GLY A 14 0.14 -17.97 0.33
N SER A 15 1.18 -18.79 0.37
CA SER A 15 1.09 -20.24 0.15
C SER A 15 1.25 -21.07 1.41
N ASP A 16 1.32 -20.45 2.60
CA ASP A 16 1.50 -21.21 3.85
C ASP A 16 0.59 -20.72 4.97
N HIS A 17 0.23 -21.61 5.88
CA HIS A 17 -0.70 -21.33 6.97
C HIS A 17 -0.23 -20.21 7.91
N GLY A 18 1.06 -20.02 8.12
CA GLY A 18 1.59 -18.89 8.90
C GLY A 18 1.33 -17.53 8.27
N GLY A 19 1.12 -17.49 6.95
CA GLY A 19 0.76 -16.28 6.23
C GLY A 19 -0.74 -16.12 5.93
N THR A 20 -1.50 -17.22 5.94
CA THR A 20 -2.90 -17.22 5.49
C THR A 20 -3.91 -17.61 6.55
N LYS A 21 -3.53 -18.45 7.53
CA LYS A 21 -4.47 -19.00 8.53
C LYS A 21 -4.57 -18.08 9.74
N VAL A 22 -5.78 -17.60 10.01
CA VAL A 22 -6.10 -16.77 11.17
C VAL A 22 -7.35 -17.29 11.88
N GLY A 23 -7.37 -17.18 13.21
CA GLY A 23 -8.57 -17.51 13.99
C GLY A 23 -9.63 -16.43 13.83
N MET A 24 -10.89 -16.86 13.77
CA MET A 24 -12.04 -15.96 13.76
C MET A 24 -12.99 -16.30 14.90
N SER A 25 -13.57 -15.29 15.56
CA SER A 25 -14.60 -15.44 16.56
C SER A 25 -15.87 -14.70 16.08
N ILE A 26 -17.01 -15.39 16.16
CA ILE A 26 -18.31 -14.83 15.74
C ILE A 26 -19.25 -14.82 16.94
N ARG A 27 -19.88 -13.67 17.18
CA ARG A 27 -20.92 -13.50 18.19
C ARG A 27 -22.20 -13.00 17.56
N TRP A 28 -23.26 -13.82 17.58
CA TRP A 28 -24.58 -13.44 17.11
C TRP A 28 -25.66 -14.08 18.03
N PRO A 29 -26.02 -13.42 19.15
CA PRO A 29 -26.87 -13.99 20.18
C PRO A 29 -28.27 -14.45 19.69
N LYS A 30 -28.80 -13.82 18.63
CA LYS A 30 -30.09 -14.19 18.05
C LYS A 30 -30.03 -15.42 17.14
N GLY A 31 -28.90 -15.70 16.51
CA GLY A 31 -28.74 -16.75 15.50
C GLY A 31 -27.87 -17.93 15.93
N ILE A 32 -26.91 -17.73 16.84
CA ILE A 32 -26.00 -18.79 17.30
C ILE A 32 -26.45 -19.26 18.68
N LYS A 33 -26.84 -20.53 18.76
CA LYS A 33 -27.30 -21.18 20.01
C LYS A 33 -26.14 -21.78 20.80
N SER A 34 -25.11 -22.27 20.12
CA SER A 34 -23.91 -22.83 20.73
C SER A 34 -23.04 -21.74 21.37
N LYS A 35 -22.24 -22.12 22.40
CA LYS A 35 -21.37 -21.20 23.11
C LYS A 35 -19.96 -21.76 23.19
N GLY A 36 -18.99 -21.06 22.59
CA GLY A 36 -17.58 -21.43 22.64
C GLY A 36 -17.20 -22.70 21.87
N GLU A 37 -18.06 -23.15 20.94
CA GLU A 37 -17.76 -24.33 20.13
C GLU A 37 -16.88 -23.97 18.93
N LEU A 38 -15.93 -24.86 18.63
CA LEU A 38 -15.11 -24.72 17.44
C LEU A 38 -15.87 -25.14 16.17
N ARG A 39 -15.52 -24.51 15.08
CA ARG A 39 -15.88 -24.89 13.72
C ARG A 39 -14.61 -25.17 12.95
N THR A 40 -14.54 -26.31 12.29
CA THR A 40 -13.34 -26.79 11.58
C THR A 40 -13.54 -26.83 10.07
N GLN A 41 -14.73 -26.51 9.59
CA GLN A 41 -14.99 -26.35 8.16
C GLN A 41 -14.08 -25.28 7.59
N PHE A 42 -13.53 -25.54 6.41
CA PHE A 42 -12.74 -24.53 5.69
C PHE A 42 -13.59 -23.27 5.48
N SER A 43 -12.99 -22.13 5.72
CA SER A 43 -13.58 -20.82 5.44
C SER A 43 -12.49 -19.82 5.05
N HIS A 44 -12.88 -18.81 4.31
CA HIS A 44 -11.99 -17.76 3.84
C HIS A 44 -12.57 -16.39 4.18
N VAL A 45 -11.78 -15.34 4.18
CA VAL A 45 -12.25 -13.98 4.51
C VAL A 45 -13.35 -13.50 3.56
N ILE A 46 -13.37 -13.98 2.31
CA ILE A 46 -14.43 -13.67 1.34
C ILE A 46 -15.81 -14.21 1.74
N ASP A 47 -15.88 -15.18 2.66
CA ASP A 47 -17.12 -15.79 3.14
C ASP A 47 -17.86 -14.90 4.15
N VAL A 48 -17.19 -13.89 4.69
CA VAL A 48 -17.76 -13.00 5.72
C VAL A 48 -18.92 -12.18 5.16
N ALA A 49 -18.75 -11.56 4.00
CA ALA A 49 -19.77 -10.71 3.39
C ALA A 49 -21.07 -11.48 3.05
N PRO A 50 -21.02 -12.61 2.31
CA PRO A 50 -22.23 -13.39 2.05
C PRO A 50 -22.87 -13.97 3.32
N THR A 51 -22.07 -14.27 4.36
CA THR A 51 -22.61 -14.69 5.67
C THR A 51 -23.42 -13.59 6.35
N ILE A 52 -22.93 -12.35 6.31
CA ILE A 52 -23.64 -11.19 6.88
C ILE A 52 -24.93 -10.93 6.11
N LEU A 53 -24.91 -10.99 4.80
CA LEU A 53 -26.10 -10.80 3.96
C LEU A 53 -27.15 -11.86 4.27
N GLU A 54 -26.79 -13.13 4.30
CA GLU A 54 -27.70 -14.24 4.62
C GLU A 54 -28.26 -14.11 6.05
N ALA A 55 -27.41 -13.80 7.04
CA ALA A 55 -27.84 -13.58 8.41
C ALA A 55 -28.81 -12.40 8.57
N ALA A 56 -28.68 -11.39 7.73
CA ALA A 56 -29.57 -10.22 7.69
C ALA A 56 -30.82 -10.44 6.83
N GLY A 57 -30.95 -11.57 6.12
CA GLY A 57 -32.03 -11.82 5.17
C GLY A 57 -31.98 -10.91 3.94
N LEU A 58 -30.81 -10.41 3.57
CA LEU A 58 -30.60 -9.53 2.44
C LEU A 58 -30.04 -10.30 1.24
N PRO A 59 -30.53 -10.02 0.02
CA PRO A 59 -29.93 -10.59 -1.18
C PRO A 59 -28.57 -9.97 -1.48
N GLU A 60 -27.74 -10.69 -2.24
CA GLU A 60 -26.52 -10.14 -2.82
C GLU A 60 -26.87 -8.98 -3.77
N PRO A 61 -26.23 -7.81 -3.63
CA PRO A 61 -26.51 -6.65 -4.48
C PRO A 61 -25.98 -6.89 -5.88
N LYS A 62 -26.85 -6.85 -6.90
CA LYS A 62 -26.47 -6.95 -8.31
C LYS A 62 -26.07 -5.60 -8.92
N ILE A 63 -26.66 -4.51 -8.43
CA ILE A 63 -26.40 -3.15 -8.87
C ILE A 63 -26.23 -2.25 -7.65
N VAL A 64 -25.15 -1.49 -7.59
CA VAL A 64 -24.91 -0.48 -6.55
C VAL A 64 -24.63 0.85 -7.23
N ASN A 65 -25.42 1.90 -6.92
CA ASN A 65 -25.32 3.23 -7.51
C ASN A 65 -25.30 3.21 -9.06
N GLY A 66 -26.10 2.32 -9.67
CA GLY A 66 -26.16 2.18 -11.13
C GLY A 66 -25.03 1.35 -11.76
N ILE A 67 -24.11 0.81 -10.97
CA ILE A 67 -22.98 -0.01 -11.43
C ILE A 67 -23.28 -1.48 -11.15
N GLU A 68 -23.22 -2.31 -12.19
CA GLU A 68 -23.34 -3.76 -12.06
C GLU A 68 -22.18 -4.33 -11.23
N GLN A 69 -22.52 -5.18 -10.26
CA GLN A 69 -21.55 -5.78 -9.35
C GLN A 69 -21.13 -7.17 -9.85
N ARG A 70 -19.85 -7.48 -9.71
CA ARG A 70 -19.37 -8.85 -9.84
C ARG A 70 -19.96 -9.72 -8.72
N PRO A 71 -20.44 -10.93 -9.00
CA PRO A 71 -20.91 -11.87 -7.97
C PRO A 71 -19.85 -12.14 -6.92
N MET A 72 -20.27 -12.31 -5.67
CA MET A 72 -19.38 -12.67 -4.57
C MET A 72 -18.86 -14.09 -4.76
N ASP A 73 -17.54 -14.28 -4.67
CA ASP A 73 -16.92 -15.62 -4.77
C ASP A 73 -17.00 -16.42 -3.45
N GLY A 74 -17.37 -15.76 -2.34
CA GLY A 74 -17.45 -16.38 -1.02
C GLY A 74 -18.69 -17.25 -0.82
N THR A 75 -18.61 -18.15 0.14
CA THR A 75 -19.70 -19.04 0.55
C THR A 75 -20.14 -18.73 1.98
N SER A 76 -21.43 -18.47 2.20
CA SER A 76 -21.93 -18.20 3.55
C SER A 76 -21.62 -19.33 4.52
N MET A 77 -21.09 -18.99 5.69
CA MET A 77 -20.77 -19.90 6.78
C MET A 77 -21.98 -20.19 7.68
N LEU A 78 -23.13 -19.58 7.43
CA LEU A 78 -24.31 -19.66 8.30
C LEU A 78 -24.77 -21.11 8.56
N TYR A 79 -24.59 -22.01 7.58
CA TYR A 79 -24.91 -23.43 7.68
C TYR A 79 -24.21 -24.15 8.85
N SER A 80 -23.01 -23.69 9.23
CA SER A 80 -22.20 -24.32 10.28
C SER A 80 -22.44 -23.74 11.68
N PHE A 81 -23.12 -22.60 11.79
CA PHE A 81 -23.20 -21.87 13.06
C PHE A 81 -23.88 -22.68 14.18
N ASN A 82 -24.89 -23.48 13.85
CA ASN A 82 -25.58 -24.33 14.79
C ASN A 82 -25.39 -25.85 14.53
N ASP A 83 -24.52 -26.19 13.58
CA ASP A 83 -24.16 -27.57 13.25
C ASP A 83 -22.63 -27.68 12.99
N GLY A 84 -21.92 -28.06 14.04
CA GLY A 84 -20.46 -28.24 13.96
C GLY A 84 -20.01 -29.43 13.10
N LYS A 85 -20.96 -30.33 12.73
CA LYS A 85 -20.72 -31.50 11.87
C LYS A 85 -21.22 -31.29 10.43
N ALA A 86 -21.79 -30.13 10.12
CA ALA A 86 -22.25 -29.82 8.77
C ALA A 86 -21.12 -30.02 7.76
N LYS A 87 -21.47 -30.60 6.61
CA LYS A 87 -20.50 -30.75 5.52
C LYS A 87 -20.01 -29.39 5.06
N GLU A 88 -18.73 -29.27 4.83
CA GLU A 88 -18.08 -28.10 4.27
C GLU A 88 -18.70 -27.69 2.93
N LYS A 89 -18.96 -26.40 2.77
CA LYS A 89 -19.52 -25.82 1.54
C LYS A 89 -18.48 -25.06 0.71
N HIS A 90 -17.48 -24.46 1.35
CA HIS A 90 -16.37 -23.81 0.66
C HIS A 90 -15.28 -24.84 0.44
N THR A 91 -15.29 -25.47 -0.71
CA THR A 91 -14.46 -26.66 -1.00
C THR A 91 -13.22 -26.37 -1.82
N THR A 92 -13.09 -25.17 -2.41
CA THR A 92 -11.96 -24.83 -3.26
C THR A 92 -11.53 -23.37 -3.03
N GLN A 93 -10.25 -23.15 -2.72
CA GLN A 93 -9.68 -21.80 -2.58
C GLN A 93 -8.24 -21.76 -3.09
N TYR A 94 -7.95 -20.86 -4.03
CA TYR A 94 -6.57 -20.56 -4.42
C TYR A 94 -5.98 -19.43 -3.57
N PHE A 95 -4.66 -19.42 -3.49
CA PHE A 95 -3.86 -18.39 -2.85
C PHE A 95 -2.70 -18.02 -3.75
N GLU A 96 -2.42 -16.73 -3.91
CA GLU A 96 -1.24 -16.23 -4.61
C GLU A 96 -0.77 -14.92 -3.99
N MET A 97 0.53 -14.82 -3.75
CA MET A 97 1.20 -13.58 -3.40
C MET A 97 2.68 -13.63 -3.80
N PHE A 98 3.08 -12.78 -4.74
CA PHE A 98 4.47 -12.66 -5.21
C PHE A 98 5.09 -13.97 -5.70
N GLY A 99 4.29 -14.77 -6.42
CA GLY A 99 4.71 -16.08 -6.92
C GLY A 99 4.55 -17.23 -5.91
N ASN A 100 4.34 -16.96 -4.61
CA ASN A 100 3.97 -18.00 -3.65
C ASN A 100 2.54 -18.43 -3.89
N ARG A 101 2.33 -19.70 -4.24
CA ARG A 101 1.04 -20.23 -4.74
C ARG A 101 0.57 -21.39 -3.91
N ALA A 102 -0.73 -21.46 -3.69
CA ALA A 102 -1.36 -22.64 -3.09
C ALA A 102 -2.81 -22.80 -3.57
N ILE A 103 -3.30 -24.02 -3.43
CA ILE A 103 -4.68 -24.40 -3.68
C ILE A 103 -5.18 -25.35 -2.61
N TYR A 104 -6.33 -25.05 -2.05
CA TYR A 104 -7.09 -25.93 -1.18
C TYR A 104 -8.21 -26.58 -1.98
N GLN A 105 -8.43 -27.89 -1.78
CA GLN A 105 -9.60 -28.60 -2.26
C GLN A 105 -9.94 -29.78 -1.34
N ASP A 106 -11.17 -29.76 -0.77
CA ASP A 106 -11.74 -30.87 0.00
C ASP A 106 -10.77 -31.50 1.01
N GLY A 107 -10.07 -30.67 1.81
CA GLY A 107 -9.12 -31.11 2.82
C GLY A 107 -7.70 -31.35 2.32
N TRP A 108 -7.45 -31.30 1.02
CA TRP A 108 -6.11 -31.34 0.44
C TRP A 108 -5.56 -29.94 0.20
N TYR A 109 -4.26 -29.77 0.37
CA TYR A 109 -3.57 -28.49 0.19
C TYR A 109 -2.27 -28.69 -0.58
N ALA A 110 -2.19 -28.16 -1.80
CA ALA A 110 -0.96 -28.12 -2.55
C ALA A 110 -0.38 -26.71 -2.54
N ARG A 111 0.94 -26.59 -2.32
CA ARG A 111 1.61 -25.30 -2.27
C ARG A 111 2.98 -25.29 -2.88
N THR A 112 3.47 -24.09 -3.21
CA THR A 112 4.88 -23.87 -3.52
C THR A 112 5.38 -22.59 -2.85
N ILE A 113 6.66 -22.59 -2.45
CA ILE A 113 7.36 -21.43 -1.92
C ILE A 113 8.33 -20.95 -2.99
N HIS A 114 7.95 -19.86 -3.65
CA HIS A 114 8.74 -19.20 -4.66
C HIS A 114 9.85 -18.36 -4.05
N ARG A 115 9.48 -17.53 -3.05
CA ARG A 115 10.39 -16.63 -2.35
C ARG A 115 9.88 -16.31 -0.94
N ALA A 116 10.78 -16.32 0.04
CA ALA A 116 10.48 -15.78 1.37
C ALA A 116 10.56 -14.24 1.38
N PRO A 117 9.85 -13.54 2.29
CA PRO A 117 9.83 -12.07 2.34
C PRO A 117 11.19 -11.40 2.51
N TRP A 118 12.14 -12.11 3.12
CA TRP A 118 13.51 -11.62 3.36
C TRP A 118 14.52 -12.05 2.29
N GLU A 119 14.12 -12.86 1.32
CA GLU A 119 14.96 -13.25 0.19
C GLU A 119 14.91 -12.16 -0.88
N PRO A 120 16.06 -11.61 -1.32
CA PRO A 120 16.09 -10.53 -2.30
C PRO A 120 15.66 -10.98 -3.70
N THR A 121 15.85 -12.25 -4.02
CA THR A 121 15.53 -12.85 -5.32
C THR A 121 14.72 -14.13 -5.16
N PRO A 122 13.93 -14.54 -6.18
CA PRO A 122 13.29 -15.84 -6.21
C PRO A 122 14.31 -16.99 -6.10
N ARG A 123 13.89 -18.09 -5.50
CA ARG A 123 14.72 -19.30 -5.36
C ARG A 123 15.03 -19.97 -6.71
N ARG A 124 14.10 -19.83 -7.64
CA ARG A 124 14.14 -20.42 -9.00
C ARG A 124 13.12 -19.73 -9.90
N PRO A 125 13.15 -19.96 -11.23
CA PRO A 125 12.08 -19.53 -12.11
C PRO A 125 10.72 -20.12 -11.70
N LEU A 126 9.62 -19.39 -11.91
CA LEU A 126 8.25 -19.80 -11.53
C LEU A 126 7.88 -21.20 -12.06
N ALA A 127 8.35 -21.55 -13.28
CA ALA A 127 8.08 -22.84 -13.91
C ALA A 127 8.79 -24.01 -13.22
N GLU A 128 9.85 -23.74 -12.46
CA GLU A 128 10.68 -24.75 -11.78
C GLU A 128 10.36 -24.85 -10.29
N ASP A 129 9.32 -24.16 -9.83
CA ASP A 129 8.92 -24.21 -8.43
C ASP A 129 8.52 -25.61 -8.01
N ILE A 130 9.03 -26.02 -6.84
CA ILE A 130 8.73 -27.31 -6.23
C ILE A 130 7.40 -27.18 -5.48
N TRP A 131 6.47 -28.06 -5.81
CA TRP A 131 5.20 -28.16 -5.13
C TRP A 131 5.22 -29.27 -4.08
N GLU A 132 4.59 -29.00 -2.96
CA GLU A 132 4.39 -29.91 -1.83
C GLU A 132 2.88 -30.15 -1.66
N LEU A 133 2.51 -31.31 -1.11
CA LEU A 133 1.12 -31.74 -0.92
C LEU A 133 0.85 -32.12 0.52
N TYR A 134 -0.31 -31.71 1.05
CA TYR A 134 -0.70 -31.94 2.44
C TYR A 134 -2.17 -32.30 2.56
N GLU A 135 -2.51 -33.10 3.60
CA GLU A 135 -3.87 -33.37 4.02
C GLU A 135 -4.15 -32.56 5.31
N VAL A 136 -4.76 -31.38 5.20
CA VAL A 136 -4.82 -30.39 6.30
C VAL A 136 -5.63 -30.83 7.51
N GLY A 137 -6.55 -31.78 7.36
CA GLY A 137 -7.30 -32.39 8.47
C GLY A 137 -6.43 -33.25 9.38
N LYS A 138 -5.32 -33.80 8.86
CA LYS A 138 -4.37 -34.65 9.58
C LYS A 138 -3.04 -33.95 9.89
N ASP A 139 -2.69 -32.94 9.11
CA ASP A 139 -1.44 -32.19 9.23
C ASP A 139 -1.70 -30.69 9.31
N PHE A 140 -2.03 -30.22 10.51
CA PHE A 140 -2.34 -28.82 10.80
C PHE A 140 -1.20 -27.86 10.43
N SER A 141 0.04 -28.29 10.58
CA SER A 141 1.24 -27.46 10.44
C SER A 141 1.96 -27.63 9.10
N LEU A 142 1.42 -28.42 8.18
CA LEU A 142 1.98 -28.69 6.85
C LEU A 142 3.44 -29.23 6.95
N VAL A 143 3.66 -30.27 7.77
CA VAL A 143 4.99 -30.85 8.04
C VAL A 143 5.27 -32.04 7.13
N ASN A 144 4.26 -32.88 6.87
CA ASN A 144 4.40 -34.14 6.16
C ASN A 144 4.04 -33.97 4.69
N ASP A 145 5.04 -33.75 3.87
CA ASP A 145 4.85 -33.62 2.42
C ASP A 145 4.52 -34.98 1.78
N LEU A 146 3.30 -35.10 1.26
CA LEU A 146 2.75 -36.29 0.61
C LEU A 146 2.89 -36.26 -0.93
N SER A 147 3.65 -35.32 -1.48
CA SER A 147 3.78 -35.14 -2.93
C SER A 147 4.30 -36.38 -3.67
N LYS A 148 5.19 -37.15 -3.01
CA LYS A 148 5.76 -38.39 -3.56
C LYS A 148 4.80 -39.58 -3.41
N GLU A 149 3.96 -39.59 -2.38
CA GLU A 149 3.01 -40.65 -2.12
C GLU A 149 1.75 -40.51 -2.98
N HIS A 150 1.35 -39.28 -3.29
CA HIS A 150 0.14 -38.95 -4.06
C HIS A 150 0.43 -38.04 -5.26
N PRO A 151 1.31 -38.43 -6.21
CA PRO A 151 1.72 -37.55 -7.30
C PRO A 151 0.56 -37.16 -8.26
N GLU A 152 -0.42 -38.04 -8.44
CA GLU A 152 -1.58 -37.74 -9.29
C GLU A 152 -2.50 -36.70 -8.63
N LYS A 153 -2.67 -36.75 -7.29
CA LYS A 153 -3.42 -35.72 -6.57
C LYS A 153 -2.71 -34.36 -6.62
N LEU A 154 -1.38 -34.36 -6.56
CA LEU A 154 -0.61 -33.13 -6.73
C LEU A 154 -0.84 -32.51 -8.12
N LYS A 155 -0.79 -33.31 -9.19
CA LYS A 155 -1.04 -32.84 -10.55
C LYS A 155 -2.46 -32.29 -10.73
N GLU A 156 -3.45 -32.98 -10.16
CA GLU A 156 -4.85 -32.52 -10.15
C GLU A 156 -4.96 -31.13 -9.54
N LEU A 157 -4.35 -30.92 -8.36
CA LEU A 157 -4.39 -29.64 -7.65
C LEU A 157 -3.60 -28.55 -8.36
N GLN A 158 -2.47 -28.86 -8.98
CA GLN A 158 -1.73 -27.91 -9.82
C GLN A 158 -2.59 -27.44 -11.01
N ALA A 159 -3.27 -28.37 -11.69
CA ALA A 159 -4.17 -28.04 -12.78
C ALA A 159 -5.37 -27.21 -12.30
N LEU A 160 -5.92 -27.53 -11.13
CA LEU A 160 -6.99 -26.76 -10.51
C LEU A 160 -6.53 -25.34 -10.16
N PHE A 161 -5.31 -25.18 -9.62
CA PHE A 161 -4.74 -23.84 -9.37
C PHE A 161 -4.70 -23.01 -10.63
N MET A 162 -4.22 -23.57 -11.74
CA MET A 162 -4.13 -22.86 -13.03
C MET A 162 -5.51 -22.42 -13.52
N LYS A 163 -6.52 -23.31 -13.40
CA LYS A 163 -7.91 -23.01 -13.76
C LYS A 163 -8.49 -21.85 -12.91
N GLU A 164 -8.28 -21.89 -11.60
CA GLU A 164 -8.73 -20.80 -10.71
C GLU A 164 -7.94 -19.51 -10.97
N ALA A 165 -6.65 -19.59 -11.27
CA ALA A 165 -5.83 -18.44 -11.61
C ALA A 165 -6.28 -17.75 -12.91
N GLU A 166 -6.67 -18.51 -13.92
CA GLU A 166 -7.23 -17.99 -15.18
C GLU A 166 -8.59 -17.33 -14.92
N LYS A 167 -9.51 -18.05 -14.27
CA LYS A 167 -10.86 -17.56 -13.92
C LYS A 167 -10.82 -16.24 -13.15
N ASN A 168 -9.87 -16.08 -12.25
CA ASN A 168 -9.76 -14.93 -11.35
C ASN A 168 -8.76 -13.87 -11.82
N HIS A 169 -8.29 -13.93 -13.07
CA HIS A 169 -7.36 -12.96 -13.68
C HIS A 169 -6.03 -12.81 -12.90
N VAL A 170 -5.54 -13.92 -12.33
CA VAL A 170 -4.24 -13.98 -11.64
C VAL A 170 -3.08 -14.13 -12.63
N LEU A 171 -3.38 -14.64 -13.82
CA LEU A 171 -2.38 -14.83 -14.88
C LEU A 171 -2.16 -13.57 -15.72
N PRO A 172 -0.92 -13.28 -16.17
CA PRO A 172 0.31 -13.97 -15.83
C PRO A 172 0.71 -13.71 -14.36
N ILE A 173 1.27 -14.74 -13.70
CA ILE A 173 1.76 -14.60 -12.33
C ILE A 173 2.92 -13.61 -12.34
N ASP A 174 2.85 -12.63 -11.42
CA ASP A 174 3.84 -11.58 -11.27
C ASP A 174 4.56 -11.72 -9.92
N ASP A 175 5.81 -12.16 -9.95
CA ASP A 175 6.65 -12.37 -8.77
C ASP A 175 7.43 -11.14 -8.33
N ARG A 176 7.29 -10.01 -9.05
CA ARG A 176 7.90 -8.73 -8.68
C ARG A 176 7.33 -8.23 -7.34
N VAL A 177 8.15 -7.65 -6.50
CA VAL A 177 7.76 -7.12 -5.18
C VAL A 177 7.89 -5.60 -5.14
N PHE A 178 9.11 -5.10 -5.02
CA PHE A 178 9.35 -3.66 -4.93
C PHE A 178 9.08 -2.93 -6.25
N GLU A 179 9.31 -3.59 -7.37
CA GLU A 179 9.06 -3.05 -8.70
C GLU A 179 7.58 -2.71 -8.92
N ARG A 180 6.65 -3.40 -8.25
CA ARG A 180 5.20 -3.10 -8.30
C ARG A 180 4.85 -1.74 -7.69
N MET A 181 5.71 -1.19 -6.83
CA MET A 181 5.52 0.14 -6.25
C MET A 181 5.84 1.26 -7.26
N ILE A 182 6.61 0.94 -8.33
CA ILE A 182 6.98 1.88 -9.37
C ILE A 182 5.97 1.70 -10.51
N ALA A 183 5.03 2.64 -10.64
CA ALA A 183 3.90 2.53 -11.58
C ALA A 183 4.34 2.31 -13.02
N GLU A 184 5.43 2.95 -13.44
CA GLU A 184 5.98 2.84 -14.79
C GLU A 184 6.50 1.42 -15.11
N ASN A 185 7.05 0.71 -14.11
CA ASN A 185 7.59 -0.64 -14.31
C ASN A 185 6.51 -1.72 -14.49
N VAL A 186 5.32 -1.46 -13.99
CA VAL A 186 4.21 -2.42 -14.01
C VAL A 186 3.05 -1.98 -14.91
N GLY A 187 3.20 -0.86 -15.60
CA GLY A 187 2.15 -0.33 -16.48
C GLY A 187 0.87 0.05 -15.74
N ARG A 188 0.97 0.44 -14.46
CA ARG A 188 -0.21 0.83 -13.67
C ARG A 188 -0.82 2.11 -14.25
N PRO A 189 -2.12 2.12 -14.53
CA PRO A 189 -2.79 3.34 -14.98
C PRO A 189 -2.64 4.46 -13.95
N THR A 190 -2.34 5.67 -14.42
CA THR A 190 -2.37 6.88 -13.59
C THR A 190 -3.58 7.73 -13.97
N LEU A 191 -4.25 8.31 -12.96
CA LEU A 191 -5.35 9.25 -13.18
C LEU A 191 -4.88 10.57 -13.79
N LEU A 192 -3.59 10.85 -13.75
CA LEU A 192 -2.98 12.03 -14.35
C LEU A 192 -2.63 11.88 -15.83
N GLY A 193 -2.65 10.64 -16.36
CA GLY A 193 -2.24 10.37 -17.74
C GLY A 193 -0.79 10.80 -17.99
N SER A 194 -0.56 11.53 -19.07
CA SER A 194 0.76 12.04 -19.48
C SER A 194 1.12 13.43 -18.92
N ARG A 195 0.41 13.90 -17.91
CA ARG A 195 0.70 15.22 -17.31
C ARG A 195 2.07 15.24 -16.65
N THR A 196 2.80 16.31 -16.93
CA THR A 196 4.11 16.59 -16.29
C THR A 196 4.04 17.76 -15.32
N SER A 197 2.85 18.34 -15.12
CA SER A 197 2.64 19.46 -14.20
C SER A 197 1.28 19.39 -13.53
N LEU A 198 1.20 19.97 -12.33
CA LEU A 198 -0.04 20.23 -11.59
C LEU A 198 -0.06 21.67 -11.11
N THR A 199 -1.18 22.36 -11.32
CA THR A 199 -1.47 23.64 -10.69
C THR A 199 -2.38 23.40 -9.49
N LEU A 200 -1.94 23.82 -8.32
CA LEU A 200 -2.56 23.59 -7.04
C LEU A 200 -2.79 24.92 -6.30
N ALA A 201 -3.63 24.92 -5.29
CA ALA A 201 -3.89 26.08 -4.43
C ALA A 201 -4.11 25.64 -2.97
N GLU A 202 -4.06 26.59 -2.06
CA GLU A 202 -4.37 26.38 -0.63
C GLU A 202 -5.72 25.68 -0.47
N GLY A 203 -5.76 24.72 0.45
CA GLY A 203 -6.96 23.92 0.75
C GLY A 203 -7.12 22.65 -0.10
N MET A 204 -6.31 22.45 -1.13
CA MET A 204 -6.24 21.16 -1.81
C MET A 204 -5.47 20.18 -0.94
N THR A 205 -6.20 19.26 -0.30
CA THR A 205 -5.68 18.30 0.69
C THR A 205 -6.22 16.91 0.42
N GLY A 206 -5.64 15.90 1.07
CA GLY A 206 -6.10 14.52 0.94
C GLY A 206 -5.77 13.88 -0.42
N MET A 207 -4.81 14.40 -1.16
CA MET A 207 -4.43 13.88 -2.47
C MET A 207 -3.53 12.65 -2.28
N THR A 208 -4.09 11.48 -2.57
CA THR A 208 -3.34 10.21 -2.51
C THR A 208 -2.31 10.09 -3.64
N GLU A 209 -1.35 9.19 -3.51
CA GLU A 209 -0.25 9.00 -4.50
C GLU A 209 -0.72 8.79 -5.95
N ASN A 210 -1.86 8.15 -6.15
CA ASN A 210 -2.40 7.85 -7.48
C ASN A 210 -3.14 9.02 -8.16
N VAL A 211 -3.48 10.07 -7.41
CA VAL A 211 -4.07 11.32 -7.93
C VAL A 211 -3.08 12.49 -7.88
N PHE A 212 -1.86 12.25 -7.40
CA PHE A 212 -0.80 13.25 -7.34
C PHE A 212 0.29 12.95 -8.36
N LEU A 213 1.02 13.98 -8.81
CA LEU A 213 2.08 13.84 -9.80
C LEU A 213 3.23 12.98 -9.25
N ASN A 214 3.60 11.93 -9.98
CA ASN A 214 4.73 11.10 -9.59
C ASN A 214 6.06 11.84 -9.79
N ILE A 215 6.60 12.36 -8.69
CA ILE A 215 7.85 13.14 -8.66
C ILE A 215 9.08 12.30 -8.28
N LYS A 216 8.90 10.99 -8.05
CA LYS A 216 9.99 10.10 -7.66
C LYS A 216 10.86 9.76 -8.87
N ASN A 217 12.17 9.63 -8.63
CA ASN A 217 13.18 9.29 -9.65
C ASN A 217 13.28 10.31 -10.81
N LYS A 218 12.90 11.55 -10.57
CA LYS A 218 12.83 12.63 -11.58
C LYS A 218 13.29 13.95 -11.01
N SER A 219 13.82 14.78 -11.88
CA SER A 219 14.01 16.21 -11.58
C SER A 219 12.66 16.89 -11.48
N LYS A 220 12.53 17.87 -10.60
CA LYS A 220 11.26 18.57 -10.36
C LYS A 220 11.45 20.00 -9.94
N THR A 221 10.44 20.80 -10.20
CA THR A 221 10.33 22.19 -9.77
C THR A 221 9.02 22.39 -9.00
N ILE A 222 9.10 23.05 -7.87
CA ILE A 222 7.95 23.53 -7.08
C ILE A 222 8.01 25.04 -7.06
N THR A 223 7.00 25.72 -7.56
CA THR A 223 6.92 27.19 -7.56
C THR A 223 5.62 27.59 -6.83
N ALA A 224 5.75 28.23 -5.68
CA ALA A 224 4.62 28.69 -4.86
C ALA A 224 4.57 30.23 -4.85
N GLU A 225 3.42 30.77 -5.26
CA GLU A 225 3.06 32.15 -4.96
C GLU A 225 2.53 32.22 -3.52
N VAL A 226 3.14 33.05 -2.68
CA VAL A 226 2.73 33.17 -1.28
C VAL A 226 2.47 34.62 -0.92
N ILE A 227 1.50 34.85 -0.04
CA ILE A 227 1.22 36.15 0.55
C ILE A 227 1.52 36.06 2.03
N VAL A 228 2.59 36.71 2.46
CA VAL A 228 3.06 36.73 3.86
C VAL A 228 2.37 37.89 4.60
N PRO A 229 1.74 37.65 5.74
CA PRO A 229 1.03 38.68 6.48
C PRO A 229 1.99 39.69 7.13
N GLU A 230 1.52 40.91 7.30
CA GLU A 230 2.20 41.96 8.11
C GLU A 230 2.24 41.57 9.59
N GLY A 231 3.29 42.02 10.28
CA GLY A 231 3.41 41.93 11.74
C GLY A 231 3.69 40.54 12.31
N LYS A 232 3.78 39.50 11.45
CA LYS A 232 4.13 38.13 11.87
C LYS A 232 5.13 37.50 10.89
N ALA A 233 6.05 36.72 11.42
CA ALA A 233 6.90 35.88 10.55
C ALA A 233 6.07 34.84 9.86
N ALA A 234 6.35 34.58 8.58
CA ALA A 234 5.78 33.45 7.86
C ALA A 234 6.12 32.13 8.56
N ASN A 235 5.14 31.26 8.71
CA ASN A 235 5.34 29.96 9.35
C ASN A 235 4.30 28.95 8.84
N GLY A 236 4.71 27.69 8.66
CA GLY A 236 3.84 26.59 8.28
C GLY A 236 4.23 25.95 6.95
N ILE A 237 3.48 24.92 6.57
CA ILE A 237 3.70 24.13 5.36
C ILE A 237 3.14 24.86 4.14
N ILE A 238 3.94 24.95 3.08
CA ILE A 238 3.48 25.39 1.75
C ILE A 238 2.90 24.21 1.00
N ILE A 239 3.62 23.09 0.95
CA ILE A 239 3.18 21.82 0.41
C ILE A 239 3.93 20.70 1.12
N ALA A 240 3.23 19.62 1.43
CA ALA A 240 3.83 18.37 1.92
C ALA A 240 3.28 17.18 1.12
N GLN A 241 4.02 16.09 1.08
CA GLN A 241 3.56 14.78 0.62
C GLN A 241 4.18 13.69 1.46
N GLY A 242 3.36 12.73 1.93
CA GLY A 242 3.78 11.68 2.85
C GLY A 242 3.74 12.14 4.29
N GLY A 243 4.57 11.56 5.16
CA GLY A 243 4.53 11.85 6.59
C GLY A 243 5.80 11.42 7.33
N ARG A 244 5.63 11.02 8.60
CA ARG A 244 6.73 10.62 9.48
C ARG A 244 7.60 9.50 8.93
N PHE A 245 7.00 8.55 8.20
CA PHE A 245 7.68 7.36 7.69
C PHE A 245 8.19 7.49 6.26
N GLY A 246 8.12 8.68 5.69
CA GLY A 246 8.65 9.01 4.38
C GLY A 246 7.85 10.11 3.70
N GLY A 247 8.54 11.05 3.07
CA GLY A 247 7.89 12.16 2.41
C GLY A 247 8.81 13.35 2.19
N TRP A 248 8.22 14.48 1.85
CA TRP A 248 8.93 15.74 1.64
C TRP A 248 8.00 16.93 1.90
N ALA A 249 8.57 18.05 2.26
CA ALA A 249 7.82 19.28 2.44
C ALA A 249 8.62 20.51 2.03
N LEU A 250 7.95 21.47 1.37
CA LEU A 250 8.40 22.86 1.25
C LEU A 250 7.62 23.66 2.28
N TYR A 251 8.33 24.38 3.15
CA TYR A 251 7.73 25.08 4.28
C TYR A 251 8.48 26.37 4.63
N VAL A 252 7.90 27.16 5.50
CA VAL A 252 8.55 28.31 6.12
C VAL A 252 8.54 28.15 7.64
N LYS A 253 9.67 28.40 8.29
CA LYS A 253 9.77 28.40 9.75
C LYS A 253 10.43 29.69 10.24
N ASN A 254 9.70 30.47 11.04
CA ASN A 254 10.17 31.77 11.56
C ASN A 254 10.65 32.72 10.44
N GLY A 255 9.94 32.70 9.30
CA GLY A 255 10.27 33.50 8.12
C GLY A 255 11.30 32.88 7.20
N ILE A 256 11.94 31.77 7.56
CA ILE A 256 12.99 31.12 6.76
C ILE A 256 12.37 29.98 5.95
N PRO A 257 12.35 30.04 4.60
CA PRO A 257 11.96 28.92 3.75
C PRO A 257 12.92 27.76 3.86
N ALA A 258 12.37 26.54 3.79
CA ALA A 258 13.16 25.30 3.78
C ALA A 258 12.44 24.22 2.97
N TYR A 259 13.21 23.26 2.49
CA TYR A 259 12.72 22.02 1.94
C TYR A 259 13.33 20.85 2.71
N ASP A 260 12.48 19.99 3.24
CA ASP A 260 12.88 18.76 3.91
C ASP A 260 12.49 17.55 3.08
N TYR A 261 13.42 16.61 2.97
CA TYR A 261 13.19 15.27 2.43
C TYR A 261 13.40 14.24 3.54
N ASN A 262 12.33 13.55 3.89
CA ASN A 262 12.32 12.48 4.89
C ASN A 262 12.48 11.13 4.18
N PHE A 263 13.67 10.56 4.24
CA PHE A 263 13.95 9.25 3.67
C PHE A 263 13.52 8.15 4.65
N ILE A 264 12.34 7.57 4.43
CA ILE A 264 11.71 6.44 5.16
C ILE A 264 11.77 6.54 6.70
N GLY A 265 11.77 7.76 7.24
CA GLY A 265 11.86 8.00 8.69
C GLY A 265 13.25 7.79 9.31
N MET A 266 14.24 7.38 8.51
CA MET A 266 15.60 7.06 8.98
C MET A 266 16.57 8.23 8.81
N GLU A 267 16.46 8.97 7.73
CA GLU A 267 17.33 10.10 7.42
C GLU A 267 16.50 11.30 6.95
N ARG A 268 17.01 12.49 7.23
CA ARG A 268 16.41 13.74 6.80
C ARG A 268 17.45 14.62 6.12
N PHE A 269 17.09 15.16 4.96
CA PHE A 269 17.91 16.06 4.18
C PHE A 269 17.20 17.40 4.10
N THR A 270 17.83 18.45 4.62
CA THR A 270 17.24 19.80 4.68
C THR A 270 18.01 20.75 3.76
N VAL A 271 17.29 21.44 2.89
CA VAL A 271 17.79 22.58 2.14
C VAL A 271 17.20 23.85 2.77
N LEU A 272 18.04 24.67 3.38
CA LEU A 272 17.64 25.84 4.16
C LEU A 272 17.97 27.13 3.43
N SER A 273 17.06 28.09 3.46
CA SER A 273 17.29 29.44 2.98
C SER A 273 18.23 30.21 3.90
N SER A 274 19.16 30.98 3.34
CA SER A 274 20.00 31.94 4.06
C SER A 274 19.28 33.26 4.37
N GLU A 275 18.09 33.49 3.79
CA GLU A 275 17.34 34.72 3.91
C GLU A 275 15.91 34.45 4.38
N LYS A 276 15.34 35.43 5.09
CA LYS A 276 13.92 35.40 5.46
C LYS A 276 13.05 35.96 4.35
N VAL A 277 11.89 35.38 4.13
CA VAL A 277 10.84 35.97 3.33
C VAL A 277 10.19 37.13 4.10
N LYS A 278 10.05 38.29 3.44
CA LYS A 278 9.47 39.51 4.03
C LYS A 278 7.92 39.45 3.97
N PRO A 279 7.20 40.32 4.68
CA PRO A 279 5.78 40.52 4.43
C PRO A 279 5.50 40.97 2.99
N GLY A 280 4.34 40.55 2.43
CA GLY A 280 3.94 40.88 1.08
C GLY A 280 3.82 39.66 0.16
N LYS A 281 3.74 39.92 -1.15
CA LYS A 281 3.65 38.87 -2.17
C LYS A 281 5.05 38.43 -2.58
N HIS A 282 5.28 37.11 -2.58
CA HIS A 282 6.56 36.51 -2.94
C HIS A 282 6.37 35.24 -3.73
N THR A 283 7.42 34.85 -4.47
CA THR A 283 7.53 33.55 -5.09
C THR A 283 8.61 32.75 -4.37
N ILE A 284 8.23 31.61 -3.77
CA ILE A 284 9.18 30.65 -3.21
C ILE A 284 9.28 29.49 -4.18
N LYS A 285 10.50 29.18 -4.64
CA LYS A 285 10.73 28.13 -5.62
C LYS A 285 11.77 27.14 -5.08
N PHE A 286 11.52 25.86 -5.33
CA PHE A 286 12.48 24.78 -5.09
C PHE A 286 12.71 23.98 -6.37
N ASP A 287 13.95 23.93 -6.84
CA ASP A 287 14.41 23.10 -7.95
C ASP A 287 15.18 21.89 -7.41
N PHE A 288 14.83 20.69 -7.89
CA PHE A 288 15.58 19.49 -7.59
C PHE A 288 16.10 18.86 -8.89
N ALA A 289 17.42 18.79 -9.01
CA ALA A 289 18.11 18.12 -10.10
C ALA A 289 18.47 16.69 -9.67
N TYR A 290 17.73 15.72 -10.20
CA TYR A 290 17.95 14.30 -9.94
C TYR A 290 19.21 13.81 -10.67
N ASP A 291 20.03 13.00 -10.01
CA ASP A 291 21.31 12.53 -10.58
C ASP A 291 21.17 11.57 -11.75
N GLY A 292 19.99 10.94 -11.92
CA GLY A 292 19.79 9.90 -12.94
C GLY A 292 20.47 8.57 -12.58
N GLY A 293 20.64 7.71 -13.58
CA GLY A 293 21.36 6.43 -13.41
C GLY A 293 20.61 5.37 -12.61
N GLY A 294 19.28 5.37 -12.62
CA GLY A 294 18.42 4.40 -11.95
C GLY A 294 17.50 5.02 -10.92
N VAL A 295 16.82 4.18 -10.14
CA VAL A 295 15.85 4.60 -9.13
C VAL A 295 16.51 4.87 -7.77
N GLY A 296 15.87 5.73 -6.94
CA GLY A 296 16.29 5.98 -5.57
C GLY A 296 17.59 6.79 -5.42
N LYS A 297 18.10 7.39 -6.49
CA LYS A 297 19.31 8.21 -6.45
C LYS A 297 19.04 9.55 -5.78
N GLY A 298 20.11 10.23 -5.43
CA GLY A 298 20.09 11.57 -4.87
C GLY A 298 19.92 12.67 -5.91
N GLY A 299 20.19 13.88 -5.48
CA GLY A 299 20.15 15.06 -6.34
C GLY A 299 20.51 16.34 -5.58
N MET A 300 20.65 17.44 -6.34
CA MET A 300 20.90 18.76 -5.79
C MET A 300 19.58 19.53 -5.69
N GLY A 301 19.26 20.01 -4.50
CA GLY A 301 18.14 20.91 -4.24
C GLY A 301 18.59 22.37 -4.17
N VAL A 302 17.84 23.28 -4.78
CA VAL A 302 18.12 24.73 -4.78
C VAL A 302 16.85 25.51 -4.45
N LEU A 303 16.94 26.41 -3.47
CA LEU A 303 15.86 27.31 -3.05
C LEU A 303 16.04 28.71 -3.61
N TYR A 304 14.91 29.31 -3.97
CA TYR A 304 14.85 30.69 -4.48
C TYR A 304 13.72 31.46 -3.77
N ILE A 305 13.94 32.75 -3.55
CA ILE A 305 12.92 33.77 -3.21
C ILE A 305 12.96 34.83 -4.30
N ASP A 306 11.84 35.07 -4.98
CA ASP A 306 11.68 36.07 -6.05
C ASP A 306 12.76 35.98 -7.15
N GLY A 307 13.12 34.73 -7.51
CA GLY A 307 14.14 34.45 -8.51
C GLY A 307 15.58 34.49 -8.01
N LYS A 308 15.84 35.00 -6.79
CA LYS A 308 17.17 34.99 -6.17
C LYS A 308 17.43 33.65 -5.50
N GLN A 309 18.54 33.00 -5.80
CA GLN A 309 18.97 31.82 -5.07
C GLN A 309 19.31 32.17 -3.62
N VAL A 310 18.70 31.46 -2.66
CA VAL A 310 18.85 31.69 -1.23
C VAL A 310 19.29 30.46 -0.44
N GLY A 311 19.40 29.31 -1.09
CA GLY A 311 19.90 28.10 -0.46
C GLY A 311 20.13 26.97 -1.46
N GLN A 312 21.02 26.07 -1.10
CA GLN A 312 21.22 24.82 -1.84
C GLN A 312 21.68 23.72 -0.89
N GLY A 313 21.41 22.49 -1.24
CA GLY A 313 21.84 21.33 -0.46
C GLY A 313 21.67 20.03 -1.20
N ARG A 314 22.44 19.05 -0.79
CA ARG A 314 22.41 17.68 -1.32
C ARG A 314 21.33 16.86 -0.64
N ILE A 315 20.56 16.12 -1.41
CA ILE A 315 19.71 15.02 -0.97
C ILE A 315 20.40 13.76 -1.46
N GLU A 316 20.97 12.98 -0.54
CA GLU A 316 21.89 11.89 -0.91
C GLU A 316 21.18 10.72 -1.56
N ARG A 317 19.93 10.47 -1.17
CA ARG A 317 19.08 9.39 -1.69
C ARG A 317 17.60 9.73 -1.58
N THR A 318 16.78 9.11 -2.43
CA THR A 318 15.34 9.34 -2.47
C THR A 318 14.57 8.03 -2.45
N GLN A 319 13.29 8.07 -2.06
CA GLN A 319 12.39 6.93 -2.19
C GLN A 319 12.03 6.71 -3.66
N SER A 320 12.11 5.46 -4.10
CA SER A 320 11.88 5.08 -5.49
C SER A 320 10.42 4.70 -5.79
N GLY A 321 9.71 4.16 -4.79
CA GLY A 321 8.40 3.56 -4.96
C GLY A 321 7.24 4.45 -4.52
N ILE A 322 6.87 4.42 -3.26
CA ILE A 322 5.81 5.24 -2.67
C ILE A 322 6.34 5.98 -1.43
N PHE A 323 5.76 7.12 -1.11
CA PHE A 323 6.07 7.82 0.15
C PHE A 323 5.27 7.21 1.30
N SER A 324 3.98 6.98 1.11
CA SER A 324 3.10 6.36 2.07
C SER A 324 1.91 5.68 1.37
N ALA A 325 1.32 4.68 2.01
CA ALA A 325 0.09 4.04 1.55
C ALA A 325 -1.17 4.80 1.98
N ASP A 326 -1.09 5.59 3.06
CA ASP A 326 -2.21 6.21 3.76
C ASP A 326 -2.02 7.71 4.04
N GLU A 327 -0.81 8.25 3.91
CA GLU A 327 -0.56 9.69 3.95
C GLU A 327 -0.77 10.33 2.57
N THR A 328 -1.04 11.62 2.53
CA THR A 328 -1.47 12.33 1.33
C THR A 328 -0.50 13.45 0.93
N ALA A 329 -0.83 14.14 -0.15
CA ALA A 329 -0.23 15.43 -0.48
C ALA A 329 -1.21 16.54 -0.15
N ASP A 330 -0.70 17.61 0.47
CA ASP A 330 -1.50 18.67 1.07
C ASP A 330 -0.89 20.04 0.83
N ILE A 331 -1.73 21.05 0.52
CA ILE A 331 -1.31 22.43 0.27
C ILE A 331 -1.73 23.33 1.42
N GLY A 332 -0.75 24.00 2.04
CA GLY A 332 -0.96 24.94 3.14
C GLY A 332 -1.07 24.28 4.51
N ILE A 333 -0.95 22.96 4.57
CA ILE A 333 -1.06 22.14 5.78
C ILE A 333 -0.32 20.81 5.55
N ASP A 334 -0.08 20.07 6.61
CA ASP A 334 0.41 18.67 6.59
C ASP A 334 -0.53 17.86 7.48
N LEU A 335 -1.30 16.95 6.88
CA LEU A 335 -2.29 16.15 7.59
C LEU A 335 -1.66 14.88 8.20
N ALA A 336 -2.39 14.23 9.10
CA ALA A 336 -2.01 12.99 9.79
C ALA A 336 -0.65 13.08 10.49
N THR A 337 0.42 12.40 10.01
CA THR A 337 1.72 12.45 10.67
C THR A 337 2.68 13.43 9.99
N PRO A 338 3.47 14.23 10.75
CA PRO A 338 4.24 15.31 10.14
C PRO A 338 5.44 14.80 9.34
N VAL A 339 5.63 15.33 8.13
CA VAL A 339 6.91 15.22 7.40
C VAL A 339 7.99 15.97 8.18
N VAL A 340 7.67 17.16 8.66
CA VAL A 340 8.58 18.04 9.41
C VAL A 340 8.13 18.11 10.87
N GLU A 341 8.71 17.29 11.73
CA GLU A 341 8.29 17.18 13.14
C GLU A 341 8.34 18.50 13.91
N THR A 342 9.29 19.37 13.58
CA THR A 342 9.43 20.69 14.24
C THR A 342 8.40 21.73 13.82
N ILE A 343 7.63 21.46 12.78
CA ILE A 343 6.44 22.24 12.36
C ILE A 343 5.20 21.58 12.95
N GLY A 344 5.16 20.23 12.99
CA GLY A 344 4.01 19.44 13.41
C GLY A 344 3.06 19.14 12.26
N SER A 345 1.88 18.64 12.59
CA SER A 345 0.81 18.31 11.64
C SER A 345 -0.50 19.01 12.00
N GLU A 346 -1.50 18.84 11.14
CA GLU A 346 -2.84 19.39 11.30
C GLU A 346 -2.79 20.92 11.48
N HIS A 347 -3.63 21.48 12.36
CA HIS A 347 -3.69 22.91 12.61
C HIS A 347 -2.35 23.57 13.00
N LYS A 348 -1.40 22.80 13.54
CA LYS A 348 -0.07 23.32 13.91
C LYS A 348 0.81 23.58 12.70
N SER A 349 0.61 22.81 11.63
CA SER A 349 1.38 22.91 10.39
C SER A 349 0.82 23.95 9.43
N LYS A 350 -0.39 24.47 9.69
CA LYS A 350 -1.09 25.39 8.77
C LYS A 350 -0.25 26.65 8.49
N PHE A 351 -0.09 26.94 7.19
CA PHE A 351 0.58 28.16 6.77
C PHE A 351 -0.21 29.39 7.24
N ASN A 352 0.48 30.33 7.84
CA ASN A 352 -0.16 31.53 8.42
C ASN A 352 -0.34 32.70 7.46
N GLY A 353 0.01 32.51 6.18
CA GLY A 353 -0.29 33.40 5.07
C GLY A 353 -1.31 32.80 4.10
N ASN A 354 -1.24 33.15 2.81
CA ASN A 354 -2.05 32.53 1.75
C ASN A 354 -1.16 31.96 0.65
N ILE A 355 -1.65 30.93 -0.03
CA ILE A 355 -0.99 30.27 -1.18
C ILE A 355 -1.96 30.30 -2.37
N PRO A 356 -2.04 31.43 -3.11
CA PRO A 356 -2.98 31.58 -4.22
C PRO A 356 -2.74 30.57 -5.34
N LYS A 357 -1.47 30.18 -5.55
CA LYS A 357 -1.09 29.28 -6.62
C LYS A 357 0.20 28.54 -6.27
N LEU A 358 0.22 27.27 -6.59
CA LEU A 358 1.43 26.43 -6.56
C LEU A 358 1.50 25.66 -7.88
N LEU A 359 2.63 25.70 -8.54
CA LEU A 359 2.93 24.91 -9.72
C LEU A 359 3.98 23.86 -9.36
N LEU A 360 3.66 22.60 -9.60
CA LEU A 360 4.56 21.44 -9.48
C LEU A 360 4.82 20.89 -10.88
N GLU A 361 6.08 20.74 -11.25
CA GLU A 361 6.51 20.26 -12.56
C GLU A 361 7.55 19.16 -12.41
N VAL A 362 7.52 18.14 -13.29
CA VAL A 362 8.56 17.11 -13.45
C VAL A 362 9.22 17.24 -14.82
N LYS A 363 10.51 16.90 -14.85
CA LYS A 363 11.37 16.99 -16.04
C LYS A 363 11.90 15.63 -16.43
#